data_01b3d1ff80b094660a666151c180d3d6
#
_entry.id   01b3d1ff80b094660a666151c180d3d6
#
_cell.length_a   1.000
_cell.length_b   1.000
_cell.length_c   1.000
_cell.angle_alpha   90.00
_cell.angle_beta   90.00
_cell.angle_gamma   90.00
#
_symmetry.space_group_name_H-M   'P 1'
#
loop_
_entity.id
_entity.type
_entity.pdbx_description
1 polymer ?
#
loop_
_entity_poly.entity_id
_entity_poly.type
_entity_poly.pdbx_seq_one_letter_code
_entity_poly.pdbx_strand_id
1 'polypeptide(L)'
;MASPYLMMDLIIKPAIRPPVAQRSSAGRLLNFAAQPSAGCLDPLTQPTASFRFYAELNDFLSPVHRRRTFAVRCARASTVKHMIEALGVPHTEVDLIMINGESARFNQRLRDGDHIAVYPPFGTFDISPLRVVREPLPSPIHFIADAHLGGLARRLRMAGFDTFYRNDFEDGEIAEIAGQGNRVVLTRDRDLLKHRVITHGCYIHTTKPPQQFYELMLRLNLAAQQRPFTLCMECNQPLRPVSRDTIFESLPLSVRTNPDYVKFTTCDCCGRVYWKGSHWQHMAELFSASAPPQSA
;
A
#
# COMPACT_ATOMS: atom_id res chain seq x y z
N MET A 1 24.93 -15.67 -4.37
CA MET A 1 25.06 -14.70 -3.24
C MET A 1 23.67 -14.45 -2.71
N ALA A 2 23.46 -14.84 -1.46
CA ALA A 2 22.14 -15.01 -0.85
C ALA A 2 21.39 -13.71 -0.64
N SER A 3 20.07 -13.76 -0.87
CA SER A 3 19.08 -12.72 -0.60
C SER A 3 18.98 -12.42 0.90
N PRO A 4 18.91 -11.15 1.34
CA PRO A 4 18.74 -10.80 2.74
C PRO A 4 17.27 -10.57 3.11
N TYR A 5 16.40 -11.55 2.83
CA TYR A 5 15.08 -11.59 3.47
C TYR A 5 15.07 -12.74 4.46
N LEU A 6 15.62 -12.48 5.65
CA LEU A 6 15.46 -13.37 6.79
C LEU A 6 13.97 -13.38 7.17
N MET A 7 13.40 -14.59 7.15
CA MET A 7 12.18 -14.93 7.88
C MET A 7 12.32 -14.45 9.33
N MET A 8 11.50 -13.50 9.74
CA MET A 8 11.26 -13.26 11.15
C MET A 8 9.99 -14.02 11.55
N ASP A 9 10.19 -15.11 12.28
CA ASP A 9 9.12 -15.84 12.96
C ASP A 9 8.27 -14.89 13.80
N LEU A 10 7.02 -14.76 13.43
CA LEU A 10 6.01 -14.03 14.19
C LEU A 10 5.49 -14.98 15.29
N ILE A 11 6.22 -15.11 16.37
CA ILE A 11 5.73 -15.80 17.57
C ILE A 11 4.75 -14.86 18.25
N ILE A 12 3.47 -15.09 18.04
CA ILE A 12 2.39 -14.53 18.86
C ILE A 12 2.46 -15.26 20.21
N LYS A 13 3.11 -14.66 21.19
CA LYS A 13 2.98 -15.12 22.58
C LYS A 13 1.58 -14.80 23.11
N PRO A 14 0.82 -15.78 23.59
CA PRO A 14 -0.46 -15.49 24.23
C PRO A 14 -0.25 -14.64 25.49
N ALA A 15 -1.10 -13.63 25.67
CA ALA A 15 -1.13 -12.78 26.83
C ALA A 15 -1.27 -13.63 28.09
N ILE A 16 -0.37 -13.44 29.05
CA ILE A 16 -0.39 -14.08 30.37
C ILE A 16 -1.66 -13.58 31.08
N ARG A 17 -2.58 -14.50 31.37
CA ARG A 17 -3.73 -14.23 32.25
C ARG A 17 -3.22 -13.96 33.65
N PRO A 18 -3.75 -12.94 34.35
CA PRO A 18 -3.45 -12.74 35.75
C PRO A 18 -4.04 -13.90 36.59
N PRO A 19 -3.42 -14.28 37.73
CA PRO A 19 -3.86 -15.40 38.50
C PRO A 19 -5.23 -15.13 39.18
N VAL A 20 -6.08 -16.14 39.09
CA VAL A 20 -7.38 -16.17 39.76
C VAL A 20 -7.15 -16.21 41.27
N ALA A 21 -7.62 -15.19 41.98
CA ALA A 21 -7.59 -15.17 43.43
C ALA A 21 -8.56 -16.21 44.02
N GLN A 22 -8.02 -17.16 44.76
CA GLN A 22 -8.79 -18.09 45.58
C GLN A 22 -9.53 -17.36 46.70
N ARG A 23 -10.85 -17.59 46.79
CA ARG A 23 -11.67 -17.13 47.92
C ARG A 23 -11.37 -18.01 49.14
N SER A 24 -10.84 -17.42 50.18
CA SER A 24 -10.93 -18.00 51.52
C SER A 24 -11.94 -17.21 52.34
N SER A 25 -12.87 -17.93 52.94
CA SER A 25 -13.89 -17.45 53.85
C SER A 25 -13.29 -17.25 55.23
N ALA A 26 -13.41 -16.07 55.80
CA ALA A 26 -13.80 -15.83 57.22
C ALA A 26 -13.46 -14.40 57.70
N GLY A 27 -14.34 -13.79 58.46
CA GLY A 27 -13.99 -12.75 59.42
C GLY A 27 -14.47 -11.34 59.10
N ARG A 28 -15.64 -11.02 59.67
CA ARG A 28 -16.21 -9.69 59.87
C ARG A 28 -15.21 -8.76 60.59
N LEU A 29 -14.94 -7.58 60.01
CA LEU A 29 -14.69 -6.36 60.78
C LEU A 29 -14.98 -5.14 59.88
N LEU A 30 -15.90 -4.31 60.36
CA LEU A 30 -16.24 -3.03 59.80
C LEU A 30 -15.04 -2.08 59.88
N ASN A 31 -14.50 -1.65 58.73
CA ASN A 31 -13.72 -0.43 58.68
C ASN A 31 -14.20 0.39 57.48
N PHE A 32 -14.73 1.55 57.82
CA PHE A 32 -14.95 2.64 56.88
C PHE A 32 -13.60 3.03 56.27
N ALA A 33 -13.28 2.48 55.12
CA ALA A 33 -12.20 2.97 54.28
C ALA A 33 -12.81 3.75 53.13
N ALA A 34 -12.42 5.00 53.00
CA ALA A 34 -12.80 5.92 51.99
C ALA A 34 -12.68 5.27 50.61
N GLN A 35 -13.73 5.31 49.79
CA GLN A 35 -13.69 5.01 48.40
C GLN A 35 -12.65 5.93 47.75
N PRO A 36 -11.72 5.42 46.92
CA PRO A 36 -10.91 6.30 46.11
C PRO A 36 -11.87 7.06 45.17
N SER A 37 -11.95 8.35 45.36
CA SER A 37 -12.63 9.30 44.53
C SER A 37 -12.24 8.98 43.06
N ALA A 38 -13.24 8.72 42.22
CA ALA A 38 -13.06 8.71 40.78
C ALA A 38 -12.25 9.96 40.42
N GLY A 39 -11.00 9.77 40.01
CA GLY A 39 -10.08 10.85 39.69
C GLY A 39 -10.75 11.79 38.71
N CYS A 40 -11.02 12.99 39.21
CA CYS A 40 -11.42 14.11 38.40
C CYS A 40 -10.26 14.32 37.41
N LEU A 41 -10.39 13.80 36.21
CA LEU A 41 -9.43 14.06 35.09
C LEU A 41 -9.37 15.56 34.96
N ASP A 42 -8.22 16.13 35.29
CA ASP A 42 -7.94 17.54 35.10
C ASP A 42 -8.29 17.93 33.67
N PRO A 43 -9.24 18.84 33.42
CA PRO A 43 -9.71 19.16 32.07
C PRO A 43 -8.60 19.75 31.16
N LEU A 44 -7.37 19.90 31.67
CA LEU A 44 -6.22 20.45 30.92
C LEU A 44 -5.21 19.40 30.47
N THR A 45 -5.27 18.14 30.93
CA THR A 45 -4.31 17.13 30.50
C THR A 45 -4.66 16.53 29.12
N GLN A 46 -3.69 16.61 28.20
CA GLN A 46 -3.78 15.91 26.91
C GLN A 46 -3.57 14.40 27.13
N PRO A 47 -4.39 13.53 26.52
CA PRO A 47 -4.21 12.09 26.64
C PRO A 47 -2.85 11.67 26.05
N THR A 48 -2.22 10.70 26.69
CA THR A 48 -0.97 10.07 26.22
C THR A 48 -1.28 8.66 25.77
N ALA A 49 -0.87 8.31 24.54
CA ALA A 49 -1.07 6.98 23.98
C ALA A 49 0.26 6.40 23.51
N SER A 50 0.39 5.08 23.53
CA SER A 50 1.58 4.35 23.08
C SER A 50 1.37 3.81 21.68
N PHE A 51 2.32 4.06 20.77
CA PHE A 51 2.27 3.62 19.39
C PHE A 51 3.38 2.61 19.08
N ARG A 52 3.04 1.60 18.28
CA ARG A 52 3.97 0.66 17.66
C ARG A 52 3.60 0.49 16.19
N PHE A 53 4.55 0.77 15.29
CA PHE A 53 4.41 0.57 13.86
C PHE A 53 5.21 -0.66 13.43
N TYR A 54 4.66 -1.41 12.47
CA TYR A 54 5.25 -2.66 12.00
C TYR A 54 5.75 -2.56 10.58
N ALA A 55 6.68 -3.45 10.24
CA ALA A 55 7.30 -3.62 8.93
C ALA A 55 7.72 -2.28 8.29
N GLU A 56 7.39 -2.06 7.02
CA GLU A 56 7.75 -0.87 6.22
C GLU A 56 7.14 0.44 6.74
N LEU A 57 6.10 0.42 7.58
CA LEU A 57 5.59 1.65 8.19
C LEU A 57 6.64 2.37 9.04
N ASN A 58 7.67 1.66 9.50
CA ASN A 58 8.79 2.26 10.21
C ASN A 58 9.63 3.22 9.34
N ASP A 59 9.60 3.06 8.01
CA ASP A 59 10.38 3.89 7.10
C ASP A 59 9.83 5.33 7.03
N PHE A 60 8.55 5.51 7.37
CA PHE A 60 7.91 6.82 7.46
C PHE A 60 8.22 7.57 8.77
N LEU A 61 8.60 6.84 9.82
CA LEU A 61 8.83 7.41 11.13
C LEU A 61 10.19 8.10 11.24
N SER A 62 10.29 9.05 12.17
CA SER A 62 11.58 9.58 12.58
C SER A 62 12.46 8.46 13.16
N PRO A 63 13.79 8.51 13.00
CA PRO A 63 14.70 7.44 13.45
C PRO A 63 14.54 7.07 14.93
N VAL A 64 14.19 8.04 15.78
CA VAL A 64 14.01 7.83 17.22
C VAL A 64 12.80 6.98 17.57
N HIS A 65 11.83 6.83 16.67
CA HIS A 65 10.59 6.10 16.90
C HIS A 65 10.55 4.72 16.19
N ARG A 66 11.51 4.44 15.33
CA ARG A 66 11.51 3.21 14.51
C ARG A 66 11.66 1.94 15.35
N ARG A 67 10.90 0.91 15.00
CA ARG A 67 10.99 -0.47 15.52
C ARG A 67 10.82 -0.61 17.02
N ARG A 68 10.20 0.36 17.71
CA ARG A 68 9.91 0.33 19.14
C ARG A 68 8.55 0.93 19.47
N THR A 69 8.06 0.62 20.65
CA THR A 69 6.90 1.30 21.22
C THR A 69 7.36 2.62 21.83
N PHE A 70 6.59 3.68 21.61
CA PHE A 70 6.87 5.01 22.14
C PHE A 70 5.56 5.72 22.52
N ALA A 71 5.61 6.54 23.55
CA ALA A 71 4.47 7.30 24.01
C ALA A 71 4.41 8.68 23.33
N VAL A 72 3.20 9.13 23.01
CA VAL A 72 2.94 10.43 22.36
C VAL A 72 1.78 11.11 23.07
N ARG A 73 1.92 12.41 23.35
CA ARG A 73 0.79 13.25 23.77
C ARG A 73 -0.12 13.48 22.55
N CYS A 74 -1.38 13.11 22.70
CA CYS A 74 -2.37 13.25 21.64
C CYS A 74 -3.14 14.56 21.83
N ALA A 75 -3.49 15.23 20.72
CA ALA A 75 -4.40 16.36 20.80
C ALA A 75 -5.76 15.91 21.33
N ARG A 76 -6.46 16.78 22.02
CA ARG A 76 -7.81 16.46 22.57
C ARG A 76 -8.74 16.04 21.44
N ALA A 77 -9.45 14.95 21.68
CA ALA A 77 -10.39 14.37 20.75
C ALA A 77 -9.78 13.98 19.38
N SER A 78 -8.43 13.85 19.28
CA SER A 78 -7.80 13.36 18.07
C SER A 78 -8.23 11.94 17.76
N THR A 79 -8.42 11.67 16.45
CA THR A 79 -8.64 10.31 15.98
C THR A 79 -7.32 9.59 15.81
N VAL A 80 -7.35 8.25 15.80
CA VAL A 80 -6.16 7.45 15.51
C VAL A 80 -5.58 7.77 14.14
N LYS A 81 -6.42 8.05 13.12
CA LYS A 81 -5.96 8.53 11.79
C LYS A 81 -5.09 9.77 11.92
N HIS A 82 -5.61 10.80 12.60
CA HIS A 82 -4.88 12.06 12.75
C HIS A 82 -3.51 11.87 13.38
N MET A 83 -3.42 11.03 14.41
CA MET A 83 -2.14 10.75 15.08
C MET A 83 -1.17 9.96 14.21
N ILE A 84 -1.64 8.95 13.46
CA ILE A 84 -0.82 8.18 12.52
C ILE A 84 -0.21 9.11 11.47
N GLU A 85 -1.02 9.99 10.87
CA GLU A 85 -0.58 10.95 9.86
C GLU A 85 0.37 12.02 10.43
N ALA A 86 0.11 12.49 11.64
CA ALA A 86 1.00 13.42 12.36
C ALA A 86 2.38 12.80 12.67
N LEU A 87 2.44 11.49 12.88
CA LEU A 87 3.66 10.73 13.06
C LEU A 87 4.40 10.45 11.74
N GLY A 88 3.83 10.83 10.60
CA GLY A 88 4.43 10.75 9.28
C GLY A 88 3.95 9.60 8.40
N VAL A 89 3.09 8.71 8.90
CA VAL A 89 2.60 7.54 8.15
C VAL A 89 1.32 7.91 7.39
N PRO A 90 1.28 7.79 6.06
CA PRO A 90 0.05 8.00 5.29
C PRO A 90 -1.00 6.95 5.63
N HIS A 91 -2.26 7.35 5.76
CA HIS A 91 -3.35 6.42 6.04
C HIS A 91 -3.54 5.36 4.94
N THR A 92 -3.17 5.67 3.71
CA THR A 92 -3.22 4.73 2.57
C THR A 92 -2.23 3.57 2.68
N GLU A 93 -1.22 3.67 3.54
CA GLU A 93 -0.25 2.61 3.82
C GLU A 93 -0.66 1.69 4.97
N VAL A 94 -1.78 2.00 5.65
CA VAL A 94 -2.26 1.26 6.81
C VAL A 94 -3.38 0.31 6.41
N ASP A 95 -3.28 -0.97 6.79
CA ASP A 95 -4.30 -2.00 6.51
C ASP A 95 -5.01 -2.49 7.78
N LEU A 96 -4.33 -2.45 8.94
CA LEU A 96 -4.90 -2.85 10.21
C LEU A 96 -4.43 -1.93 11.33
N ILE A 97 -5.36 -1.52 12.18
CA ILE A 97 -5.10 -0.82 13.44
C ILE A 97 -5.67 -1.65 14.58
N MET A 98 -4.87 -1.88 15.61
CA MET A 98 -5.31 -2.48 16.86
C MET A 98 -5.19 -1.44 17.97
N ILE A 99 -6.24 -1.25 18.77
CA ILE A 99 -6.22 -0.45 19.98
C ILE A 99 -6.55 -1.37 21.17
N ASN A 100 -5.63 -1.50 22.08
CA ASN A 100 -5.75 -2.38 23.27
C ASN A 100 -6.07 -3.85 22.91
N GLY A 101 -5.61 -4.32 21.74
CA GLY A 101 -5.83 -5.68 21.25
C GLY A 101 -7.09 -5.88 20.42
N GLU A 102 -7.91 -4.85 20.22
CA GLU A 102 -9.10 -4.90 19.38
C GLU A 102 -8.90 -4.12 18.07
N SER A 103 -9.49 -4.60 16.96
CA SER A 103 -9.40 -3.90 15.69
C SER A 103 -10.20 -2.59 15.71
N ALA A 104 -9.61 -1.53 15.17
CA ALA A 104 -10.13 -0.17 15.27
C ALA A 104 -10.22 0.51 13.90
N ARG A 105 -11.16 1.45 13.75
CA ARG A 105 -11.32 2.27 12.54
C ARG A 105 -10.55 3.58 12.66
N PHE A 106 -10.24 4.22 11.55
CA PHE A 106 -9.55 5.51 11.49
C PHE A 106 -10.20 6.63 12.29
N ASN A 107 -11.52 6.65 12.42
CA ASN A 107 -12.27 7.67 13.14
C ASN A 107 -12.35 7.44 14.67
N GLN A 108 -11.77 6.36 15.17
CA GLN A 108 -11.78 6.10 16.62
C GLN A 108 -10.96 7.15 17.35
N ARG A 109 -11.54 7.72 18.41
CA ARG A 109 -10.89 8.69 19.29
C ARG A 109 -9.97 7.97 20.26
N LEU A 110 -8.83 8.56 20.52
CA LEU A 110 -7.84 8.04 21.46
C LEU A 110 -8.15 8.52 22.88
N ARG A 111 -7.86 7.64 23.83
CA ARG A 111 -7.97 7.86 25.29
C ARG A 111 -6.60 7.80 25.92
N ASP A 112 -6.51 8.33 27.15
CA ASP A 112 -5.28 8.22 27.91
C ASP A 112 -4.96 6.76 28.23
N GLY A 113 -3.69 6.37 28.05
CA GLY A 113 -3.22 5.00 28.25
C GLY A 113 -3.46 4.03 27.10
N ASP A 114 -4.07 4.44 25.98
CA ASP A 114 -4.28 3.54 24.84
C ASP A 114 -2.97 3.00 24.25
N HIS A 115 -2.99 1.72 23.88
CA HIS A 115 -1.91 1.03 23.19
C HIS A 115 -2.30 0.75 21.74
N ILE A 116 -1.63 1.42 20.78
CA ILE A 116 -1.93 1.37 19.37
C ILE A 116 -0.86 0.59 18.61
N ALA A 117 -1.27 -0.47 17.90
CA ALA A 117 -0.45 -1.23 16.96
C ALA A 117 -0.94 -0.99 15.53
N VAL A 118 -0.05 -0.56 14.63
CA VAL A 118 -0.37 -0.17 13.25
C VAL A 118 0.40 -1.06 12.28
N TYR A 119 -0.33 -1.68 11.36
CA TYR A 119 0.21 -2.65 10.42
C TYR A 119 -0.01 -2.23 8.97
N PRO A 120 0.98 -2.49 8.07
CA PRO A 120 0.85 -2.31 6.64
C PRO A 120 0.00 -3.42 6.01
N PRO A 121 -0.29 -3.35 4.68
CA PRO A 121 -0.93 -4.44 3.96
C PRO A 121 -0.21 -5.78 4.11
N PHE A 122 -0.98 -6.83 4.40
CA PHE A 122 -0.46 -8.19 4.49
C PHE A 122 -0.54 -8.88 3.12
N GLY A 123 0.60 -9.26 2.55
CA GLY A 123 0.66 -9.90 1.23
C GLY A 123 0.14 -11.34 1.20
N THR A 124 0.31 -12.10 2.30
CA THR A 124 0.09 -13.56 2.33
C THR A 124 -0.98 -14.03 3.32
N PHE A 125 -1.39 -13.20 4.25
CA PHE A 125 -2.38 -13.58 5.26
C PHE A 125 -3.75 -12.96 4.95
N ASP A 126 -4.78 -13.79 5.00
CA ASP A 126 -6.16 -13.30 4.94
C ASP A 126 -6.57 -12.72 6.31
N ILE A 127 -6.53 -11.40 6.40
CA ILE A 127 -6.99 -10.65 7.58
C ILE A 127 -8.36 -10.01 7.35
N SER A 128 -9.09 -10.45 6.32
CA SER A 128 -10.39 -9.86 5.94
C SER A 128 -11.35 -9.66 7.11
N PRO A 129 -11.47 -10.59 8.09
CA PRO A 129 -12.34 -10.40 9.26
C PRO A 129 -11.90 -9.25 10.19
N LEU A 130 -10.60 -8.89 10.19
CA LEU A 130 -10.03 -7.84 11.02
C LEU A 130 -9.87 -6.51 10.28
N ARG A 131 -9.99 -6.54 8.94
CA ARG A 131 -9.82 -5.37 8.10
C ARG A 131 -11.04 -4.47 8.15
N VAL A 132 -11.01 -3.50 9.06
CA VAL A 132 -12.07 -2.48 9.21
C VAL A 132 -11.62 -1.09 8.81
N VAL A 133 -10.37 -0.94 8.38
CA VAL A 133 -9.71 0.35 8.15
C VAL A 133 -9.76 0.75 6.68
N ARG A 134 -9.58 -0.21 5.78
CA ARG A 134 -9.40 0.04 4.34
C ARG A 134 -10.50 -0.63 3.53
N GLU A 135 -11.02 0.09 2.54
CA GLU A 135 -11.89 -0.49 1.52
C GLU A 135 -11.09 -1.42 0.59
N PRO A 136 -11.73 -2.47 0.04
CA PRO A 136 -11.09 -3.32 -0.97
C PRO A 136 -10.61 -2.48 -2.16
N LEU A 137 -9.50 -2.89 -2.76
CA LEU A 137 -9.03 -2.27 -4.00
C LEU A 137 -10.09 -2.40 -5.10
N PRO A 138 -10.23 -1.39 -5.96
CA PRO A 138 -11.18 -1.44 -7.06
C PRO A 138 -10.85 -2.58 -8.03
N SER A 139 -11.88 -3.16 -8.63
CA SER A 139 -11.72 -4.18 -9.68
C SER A 139 -12.59 -3.80 -10.88
N PRO A 140 -11.99 -3.59 -12.07
CA PRO A 140 -10.57 -3.65 -12.37
C PRO A 140 -9.76 -2.54 -11.67
N ILE A 141 -8.50 -2.84 -11.38
CA ILE A 141 -7.61 -1.85 -10.76
C ILE A 141 -7.08 -0.86 -11.81
N HIS A 142 -7.17 0.41 -11.47
CA HIS A 142 -6.68 1.53 -12.29
C HIS A 142 -5.72 2.38 -11.46
N PHE A 143 -4.70 2.94 -12.10
CA PHE A 143 -3.69 3.74 -11.44
C PHE A 143 -3.67 5.19 -11.91
N ILE A 144 -3.15 6.06 -11.07
CA ILE A 144 -2.62 7.36 -11.44
C ILE A 144 -1.23 7.49 -10.84
N ALA A 145 -0.24 7.81 -11.68
CA ALA A 145 1.15 7.90 -11.27
C ALA A 145 1.60 9.36 -11.22
N ASP A 146 2.26 9.71 -10.13
CA ASP A 146 2.92 10.99 -9.93
C ASP A 146 3.99 11.27 -11.02
N ALA A 147 4.26 12.54 -11.27
CA ALA A 147 5.16 13.06 -12.32
C ALA A 147 6.53 12.36 -12.38
N HIS A 148 7.07 11.94 -11.25
CA HIS A 148 8.37 11.26 -11.17
C HIS A 148 8.34 9.76 -11.49
N LEU A 149 7.16 9.18 -11.72
CA LEU A 149 6.95 7.74 -11.92
C LEU A 149 6.68 7.32 -13.38
N GLY A 150 7.09 8.15 -14.37
CA GLY A 150 6.86 7.86 -15.79
C GLY A 150 7.40 6.51 -16.27
N GLY A 151 8.56 6.08 -15.74
CA GLY A 151 9.12 4.77 -16.06
C GLY A 151 8.29 3.60 -15.49
N LEU A 152 7.66 3.78 -14.32
CA LEU A 152 6.71 2.84 -13.74
C LEU A 152 5.41 2.82 -14.54
N ALA A 153 4.86 3.99 -14.88
CA ALA A 153 3.61 4.12 -15.64
C ALA A 153 3.68 3.37 -16.98
N ARG A 154 4.79 3.50 -17.72
CA ARG A 154 5.02 2.76 -18.98
C ARG A 154 5.01 1.24 -18.79
N ARG A 155 5.60 0.74 -17.67
CA ARG A 155 5.63 -0.69 -17.36
C ARG A 155 4.25 -1.23 -16.99
N LEU A 156 3.50 -0.46 -16.23
CA LEU A 156 2.12 -0.81 -15.88
C LEU A 156 1.23 -0.88 -17.11
N ARG A 157 1.29 0.11 -17.99
CA ARG A 157 0.56 0.10 -19.28
C ARG A 157 0.95 -1.10 -20.13
N MET A 158 2.24 -1.45 -20.20
CA MET A 158 2.70 -2.63 -20.92
C MET A 158 2.18 -3.93 -20.31
N ALA A 159 2.03 -4.00 -18.98
CA ALA A 159 1.40 -5.12 -18.29
C ALA A 159 -0.13 -5.13 -18.41
N GLY A 160 -0.73 -4.12 -19.04
CA GLY A 160 -2.15 -4.01 -19.29
C GLY A 160 -2.95 -3.29 -18.20
N PHE A 161 -2.28 -2.57 -17.30
CA PHE A 161 -2.95 -1.76 -16.28
C PHE A 161 -3.17 -0.33 -16.77
N ASP A 162 -4.43 0.08 -16.84
CA ASP A 162 -4.78 1.47 -17.11
C ASP A 162 -4.10 2.38 -16.07
N THR A 163 -3.20 3.24 -16.56
CA THR A 163 -2.38 4.10 -15.71
C THR A 163 -2.35 5.51 -16.27
N PHE A 164 -3.00 6.44 -15.60
CA PHE A 164 -2.89 7.86 -15.93
C PHE A 164 -1.52 8.36 -15.51
N TYR A 165 -0.90 9.13 -16.39
CA TYR A 165 0.40 9.74 -16.15
C TYR A 165 0.60 10.94 -17.08
N ARG A 166 1.04 12.03 -16.49
CA ARG A 166 1.65 13.20 -17.13
C ARG A 166 2.86 13.62 -16.30
N ASN A 167 3.86 14.19 -16.96
CA ASN A 167 5.07 14.67 -16.30
C ASN A 167 4.91 16.03 -15.60
N ASP A 168 3.77 16.67 -15.78
CA ASP A 168 3.37 17.97 -15.26
C ASP A 168 2.16 17.91 -14.32
N PHE A 169 1.79 16.72 -13.85
CA PHE A 169 0.74 16.59 -12.83
C PHE A 169 1.13 17.29 -11.54
N GLU A 170 0.22 18.12 -11.05
CA GLU A 170 0.28 18.68 -9.71
C GLU A 170 -0.49 17.81 -8.71
N ASP A 171 -0.11 17.86 -7.44
CA ASP A 171 -0.72 17.05 -6.36
C ASP A 171 -2.24 17.23 -6.27
N GLY A 172 -2.72 18.45 -6.46
CA GLY A 172 -4.15 18.76 -6.46
C GLY A 172 -4.91 18.06 -7.58
N GLU A 173 -4.34 18.03 -8.80
CA GLU A 173 -4.93 17.33 -9.94
C GLU A 173 -4.96 15.80 -9.70
N ILE A 174 -3.86 15.25 -9.17
CA ILE A 174 -3.79 13.81 -8.84
C ILE A 174 -4.86 13.46 -7.82
N ALA A 175 -5.00 14.26 -6.77
CA ALA A 175 -5.99 14.03 -5.71
C ALA A 175 -7.44 14.12 -6.26
N GLU A 176 -7.74 15.08 -7.13
CA GLU A 176 -9.04 15.22 -7.77
C GLU A 176 -9.38 14.02 -8.66
N ILE A 177 -8.46 13.64 -9.56
CA ILE A 177 -8.63 12.49 -10.48
C ILE A 177 -8.80 11.19 -9.69
N ALA A 178 -8.02 11.01 -8.62
CA ALA A 178 -8.11 9.82 -7.77
C ALA A 178 -9.46 9.73 -7.06
N GLY A 179 -9.96 10.85 -6.54
CA GLY A 179 -11.26 10.93 -5.86
C GLY A 179 -12.45 10.65 -6.77
N GLN A 180 -12.40 11.12 -8.02
CA GLN A 180 -13.47 10.92 -9.00
C GLN A 180 -13.42 9.53 -9.66
N GLY A 181 -12.23 9.00 -9.93
CA GLY A 181 -12.03 7.82 -10.75
C GLY A 181 -11.74 6.53 -9.99
N ASN A 182 -11.76 6.56 -8.65
CA ASN A 182 -11.40 5.41 -7.80
C ASN A 182 -10.07 4.76 -8.22
N ARG A 183 -9.07 5.61 -8.54
CA ARG A 183 -7.73 5.17 -8.97
C ARG A 183 -6.79 5.04 -7.79
N VAL A 184 -5.90 4.05 -7.84
CA VAL A 184 -4.81 3.92 -6.86
C VAL A 184 -3.72 4.93 -7.21
N VAL A 185 -3.43 5.84 -6.28
CA VAL A 185 -2.35 6.84 -6.42
C VAL A 185 -1.00 6.19 -6.17
N LEU A 186 -0.09 6.32 -7.13
CA LEU A 186 1.30 5.87 -7.01
C LEU A 186 2.20 7.09 -6.89
N THR A 187 2.92 7.21 -5.79
CA THR A 187 3.80 8.35 -5.57
C THR A 187 4.97 8.01 -4.64
N ARG A 188 5.96 8.90 -4.61
CA ARG A 188 7.04 8.94 -3.62
C ARG A 188 6.91 10.14 -2.69
N ASP A 189 5.81 10.86 -2.77
CA ASP A 189 5.44 11.90 -1.84
C ASP A 189 4.47 11.35 -0.79
N ARG A 190 4.88 11.46 0.48
CA ARG A 190 4.07 11.04 1.63
C ARG A 190 2.91 11.99 1.89
N ASP A 191 3.08 13.27 1.59
CA ASP A 191 2.10 14.29 1.91
C ASP A 191 0.94 14.25 0.92
N LEU A 192 1.21 13.93 -0.35
CA LEU A 192 0.18 13.62 -1.32
C LEU A 192 -0.73 12.47 -0.84
N LEU A 193 -0.16 11.39 -0.29
CA LEU A 193 -0.93 10.24 0.20
C LEU A 193 -1.76 10.52 1.48
N LYS A 194 -1.55 11.64 2.15
CA LYS A 194 -2.36 12.08 3.30
C LYS A 194 -3.58 12.90 2.87
N HIS A 195 -3.72 13.25 1.61
CA HIS A 195 -4.89 13.97 1.11
C HIS A 195 -6.17 13.20 1.40
N ARG A 196 -7.17 13.87 1.99
CA ARG A 196 -8.40 13.24 2.48
C ARG A 196 -9.20 12.52 1.40
N VAL A 197 -9.14 13.01 0.16
CA VAL A 197 -9.87 12.44 -0.98
C VAL A 197 -9.24 11.19 -1.57
N ILE A 198 -7.98 10.89 -1.22
CA ILE A 198 -7.27 9.70 -1.70
C ILE A 198 -7.63 8.52 -0.79
N THR A 199 -8.51 7.65 -1.26
CA THR A 199 -8.91 6.44 -0.56
C THR A 199 -7.88 5.31 -0.74
N HIS A 200 -7.33 5.21 -1.96
CA HIS A 200 -6.36 4.19 -2.33
C HIS A 200 -5.05 4.83 -2.80
N GLY A 201 -3.96 4.48 -2.16
CA GLY A 201 -2.63 4.95 -2.52
C GLY A 201 -1.57 3.91 -2.21
N CYS A 202 -0.43 4.02 -2.87
CA CYS A 202 0.74 3.18 -2.64
C CYS A 202 2.00 4.04 -2.74
N TYR A 203 2.74 4.10 -1.65
CA TYR A 203 4.04 4.73 -1.62
C TYR A 203 5.07 3.82 -2.29
N ILE A 204 5.85 4.36 -3.23
CA ILE A 204 6.88 3.61 -3.97
C ILE A 204 8.24 3.88 -3.32
N HIS A 205 8.79 2.87 -2.66
CA HIS A 205 10.06 2.99 -1.92
C HIS A 205 11.27 2.99 -2.84
N THR A 206 11.26 2.15 -3.87
CA THR A 206 12.38 1.98 -4.79
C THR A 206 12.50 3.15 -5.77
N THR A 207 13.71 3.36 -6.32
CA THR A 207 13.98 4.47 -7.25
C THR A 207 14.04 4.04 -8.71
N LYS A 208 14.41 2.80 -8.99
CA LYS A 208 14.58 2.28 -10.35
C LYS A 208 13.27 1.73 -10.89
N PRO A 209 12.80 2.14 -12.08
CA PRO A 209 11.51 1.72 -12.62
C PRO A 209 11.26 0.20 -12.67
N PRO A 210 12.23 -0.69 -12.97
CA PRO A 210 11.99 -2.13 -12.88
C PRO A 210 11.70 -2.61 -11.45
N GLN A 211 12.41 -2.04 -10.46
CA GLN A 211 12.20 -2.38 -9.05
C GLN A 211 10.88 -1.82 -8.52
N GLN A 212 10.50 -0.60 -8.95
CA GLN A 212 9.19 -0.01 -8.65
C GLN A 212 8.04 -0.88 -9.13
N PHE A 213 8.16 -1.38 -10.35
CA PHE A 213 7.17 -2.30 -10.93
C PHE A 213 7.07 -3.59 -10.12
N TYR A 214 8.22 -4.23 -9.82
CA TYR A 214 8.26 -5.45 -9.03
C TYR A 214 7.69 -5.25 -7.60
N GLU A 215 8.07 -4.17 -6.93
CA GLU A 215 7.55 -3.78 -5.62
C GLU A 215 6.01 -3.68 -5.64
N LEU A 216 5.45 -2.96 -6.62
CA LEU A 216 4.00 -2.77 -6.74
C LEU A 216 3.27 -4.08 -7.04
N MET A 217 3.81 -4.90 -7.96
CA MET A 217 3.23 -6.19 -8.33
C MET A 217 3.08 -7.12 -7.13
N LEU A 218 4.11 -7.17 -6.27
CA LEU A 218 4.08 -7.97 -5.05
C LEU A 218 3.12 -7.40 -3.99
N ARG A 219 3.22 -6.09 -3.72
CA ARG A 219 2.43 -5.44 -2.66
C ARG A 219 0.93 -5.50 -2.90
N LEU A 220 0.50 -5.37 -4.15
CA LEU A 220 -0.91 -5.39 -4.52
C LEU A 220 -1.37 -6.73 -5.12
N ASN A 221 -0.51 -7.75 -5.17
CA ASN A 221 -0.78 -9.08 -5.70
C ASN A 221 -1.40 -9.05 -7.12
N LEU A 222 -0.75 -8.35 -8.04
CA LEU A 222 -1.29 -8.05 -9.37
C LEU A 222 -0.97 -9.09 -10.44
N ALA A 223 -0.20 -10.13 -10.14
CA ALA A 223 0.31 -11.09 -11.13
C ALA A 223 -0.81 -11.72 -11.99
N ALA A 224 -1.93 -12.11 -11.37
CA ALA A 224 -3.05 -12.74 -12.06
C ALA A 224 -3.91 -11.76 -12.89
N GLN A 225 -3.76 -10.45 -12.70
CA GLN A 225 -4.55 -9.42 -13.37
C GLN A 225 -3.86 -8.85 -14.62
N GLN A 226 -2.64 -9.28 -14.91
CA GLN A 226 -1.88 -8.79 -16.05
C GLN A 226 -2.54 -9.15 -17.39
N ARG A 227 -2.60 -8.19 -18.30
CA ARG A 227 -3.06 -8.34 -19.70
C ARG A 227 -2.06 -7.65 -20.64
N PRO A 228 -0.88 -8.24 -20.84
CA PRO A 228 0.19 -7.60 -21.59
C PRO A 228 -0.21 -7.26 -23.02
N PHE A 229 0.30 -6.15 -23.57
CA PHE A 229 0.03 -5.65 -24.93
C PHE A 229 -1.42 -5.29 -25.24
N THR A 230 -2.19 -4.93 -24.23
CA THR A 230 -3.54 -4.41 -24.43
C THR A 230 -3.59 -2.89 -24.46
N LEU A 231 -2.57 -2.21 -23.91
CA LEU A 231 -2.52 -0.76 -23.81
C LEU A 231 -1.25 -0.17 -24.43
N CYS A 232 -1.40 1.01 -25.02
CA CYS A 232 -0.27 1.81 -25.51
C CYS A 232 0.55 2.35 -24.34
N MET A 233 1.87 2.11 -24.35
CA MET A 233 2.77 2.57 -23.28
C MET A 233 2.84 4.09 -23.16
N GLU A 234 2.57 4.84 -24.25
CA GLU A 234 2.62 6.31 -24.23
C GLU A 234 1.26 6.94 -23.97
N CYS A 235 0.22 6.50 -24.71
CA CYS A 235 -1.09 7.15 -24.67
C CYS A 235 -2.07 6.52 -23.69
N ASN A 236 -1.75 5.35 -23.12
CA ASN A 236 -2.69 4.57 -22.29
C ASN A 236 -3.98 4.14 -23.03
N GLN A 237 -4.01 4.25 -24.37
CA GLN A 237 -5.16 3.85 -25.19
C GLN A 237 -5.09 2.37 -25.55
N PRO A 238 -6.23 1.70 -25.79
CA PRO A 238 -6.25 0.33 -26.24
C PRO A 238 -5.44 0.13 -27.52
N LEU A 239 -4.73 -0.99 -27.60
CA LEU A 239 -4.02 -1.42 -28.80
C LEU A 239 -4.90 -2.36 -29.62
N ARG A 240 -4.84 -2.21 -30.95
CA ARG A 240 -5.50 -3.15 -31.87
C ARG A 240 -4.49 -3.98 -32.69
N PRO A 241 -4.82 -5.21 -33.06
CA PRO A 241 -4.02 -6.00 -33.97
C PRO A 241 -3.86 -5.29 -35.31
N VAL A 242 -2.69 -5.45 -35.95
CA VAL A 242 -2.41 -4.93 -37.29
C VAL A 242 -1.61 -5.96 -38.09
N SER A 243 -1.88 -6.08 -39.41
CA SER A 243 -1.12 -6.98 -40.26
C SER A 243 0.27 -6.40 -40.53
N ARG A 244 1.26 -7.30 -40.71
CA ARG A 244 2.63 -6.92 -41.03
C ARG A 244 2.70 -6.10 -42.30
N ASP A 245 1.93 -6.47 -43.33
CA ASP A 245 1.94 -5.80 -44.63
C ASP A 245 1.52 -4.33 -44.55
N THR A 246 0.53 -4.04 -43.68
CA THR A 246 0.04 -2.68 -43.48
C THR A 246 1.10 -1.75 -42.90
N ILE A 247 1.99 -2.28 -42.06
CA ILE A 247 2.98 -1.50 -41.30
C ILE A 247 4.41 -1.72 -41.78
N PHE A 248 4.61 -2.52 -42.85
CA PHE A 248 5.91 -3.00 -43.29
C PHE A 248 6.94 -1.87 -43.44
N GLU A 249 6.56 -0.78 -44.11
CA GLU A 249 7.44 0.36 -44.34
C GLU A 249 7.81 1.14 -43.07
N SER A 250 6.99 1.06 -42.02
CA SER A 250 7.23 1.72 -40.73
C SER A 250 8.10 0.89 -39.77
N LEU A 251 8.33 -0.40 -40.10
CA LEU A 251 9.13 -1.29 -39.26
C LEU A 251 10.63 -1.06 -39.43
N PRO A 252 11.44 -1.15 -38.36
CA PRO A 252 12.89 -1.20 -38.47
C PRO A 252 13.37 -2.37 -39.35
N LEU A 253 14.47 -2.21 -40.06
CA LEU A 253 14.99 -3.23 -40.98
C LEU A 253 15.20 -4.59 -40.27
N SER A 254 15.74 -4.57 -39.04
CA SER A 254 15.94 -5.77 -38.22
C SER A 254 14.65 -6.52 -37.88
N VAL A 255 13.51 -5.84 -37.88
CA VAL A 255 12.18 -6.43 -37.63
C VAL A 255 11.56 -6.90 -38.95
N ARG A 256 11.76 -6.16 -40.04
CA ARG A 256 11.31 -6.55 -41.42
C ARG A 256 11.91 -7.86 -41.86
N THR A 257 13.18 -8.10 -41.53
CA THR A 257 13.91 -9.30 -42.01
C THR A 257 13.77 -10.49 -41.07
N ASN A 258 13.24 -10.31 -39.88
CA ASN A 258 13.08 -11.40 -38.91
C ASN A 258 11.70 -12.07 -39.07
N PRO A 259 11.64 -13.37 -39.43
CA PRO A 259 10.39 -14.11 -39.61
C PRO A 259 9.67 -14.41 -38.27
N ASP A 260 10.36 -14.34 -37.12
CA ASP A 260 9.79 -14.70 -35.83
C ASP A 260 8.78 -13.65 -35.31
N TYR A 261 8.85 -12.43 -35.85
CA TYR A 261 7.91 -11.37 -35.49
C TYR A 261 6.65 -11.43 -36.35
N VAL A 262 5.65 -12.17 -35.86
CA VAL A 262 4.38 -12.42 -36.58
C VAL A 262 3.20 -11.64 -36.02
N LYS A 263 3.26 -11.17 -34.77
CA LYS A 263 2.17 -10.47 -34.13
C LYS A 263 2.54 -9.02 -33.81
N PHE A 264 1.76 -8.12 -34.42
CA PHE A 264 1.90 -6.68 -34.22
C PHE A 264 0.61 -6.07 -33.73
N THR A 265 0.74 -5.05 -32.89
CA THR A 265 -0.37 -4.21 -32.46
C THR A 265 -0.03 -2.74 -32.68
N THR A 266 -1.03 -1.92 -32.93
CA THR A 266 -0.86 -0.47 -33.14
C THR A 266 -1.80 0.33 -32.24
N CYS A 267 -1.39 1.56 -31.96
CA CYS A 267 -2.20 2.54 -31.26
C CYS A 267 -2.81 3.51 -32.25
N ASP A 268 -4.13 3.61 -32.30
CA ASP A 268 -4.82 4.54 -33.22
C ASP A 268 -4.61 6.02 -32.83
N CYS A 269 -4.24 6.31 -31.57
CA CYS A 269 -3.99 7.68 -31.11
C CYS A 269 -2.62 8.22 -31.58
N CYS A 270 -1.53 7.44 -31.42
CA CYS A 270 -0.17 7.91 -31.71
C CYS A 270 0.54 7.15 -32.83
N GLY A 271 -0.11 6.19 -33.46
CA GLY A 271 0.44 5.41 -34.59
C GLY A 271 1.57 4.45 -34.23
N ARG A 272 1.96 4.35 -32.94
CA ARG A 272 3.05 3.46 -32.51
C ARG A 272 2.69 2.00 -32.71
N VAL A 273 3.67 1.25 -33.20
CA VAL A 273 3.58 -0.19 -33.42
C VAL A 273 4.36 -0.92 -32.34
N TYR A 274 3.80 -2.02 -31.84
CA TYR A 274 4.39 -2.87 -30.81
C TYR A 274 4.45 -4.31 -31.29
N TRP A 275 5.53 -5.02 -30.91
CA TRP A 275 5.73 -6.44 -31.19
C TRP A 275 6.49 -7.12 -30.05
N LYS A 276 6.44 -8.45 -30.00
CA LYS A 276 7.16 -9.26 -29.01
C LYS A 276 8.62 -9.44 -29.41
N GLY A 277 9.46 -8.42 -29.20
CA GLY A 277 10.89 -8.47 -29.45
C GLY A 277 11.71 -8.81 -28.19
N SER A 278 13.05 -8.67 -28.27
CA SER A 278 13.97 -8.91 -27.16
C SER A 278 13.66 -8.08 -25.90
N HIS A 279 13.19 -6.88 -26.08
CA HIS A 279 12.76 -6.03 -24.96
C HIS A 279 11.57 -6.62 -24.21
N TRP A 280 10.65 -7.25 -24.91
CA TRP A 280 9.54 -8.00 -24.34
C TRP A 280 10.02 -9.24 -23.57
N GLN A 281 10.94 -10.01 -24.11
CA GLN A 281 11.47 -11.22 -23.45
C GLN A 281 12.04 -10.88 -22.09
N HIS A 282 12.86 -9.83 -22.03
CA HIS A 282 13.42 -9.34 -20.76
C HIS A 282 12.35 -8.89 -19.76
N MET A 283 11.26 -8.31 -20.25
CA MET A 283 10.13 -7.91 -19.38
C MET A 283 9.26 -9.11 -18.98
N ALA A 284 9.08 -10.10 -19.84
CA ALA A 284 8.34 -11.32 -19.52
C ALA A 284 9.00 -12.11 -18.39
N GLU A 285 10.34 -12.09 -18.33
CA GLU A 285 11.10 -12.65 -17.19
C GLU A 285 10.77 -11.95 -15.87
N LEU A 286 10.65 -10.62 -15.88
CA LEU A 286 10.24 -9.85 -14.71
C LEU A 286 8.80 -10.17 -14.28
N PHE A 287 7.90 -10.41 -15.23
CA PHE A 287 6.51 -10.82 -14.95
C PHE A 287 6.44 -12.23 -14.35
N SER A 288 7.24 -13.16 -14.86
CA SER A 288 7.30 -14.55 -14.38
C SER A 288 7.89 -14.64 -12.97
N ALA A 289 8.90 -13.82 -12.67
CA ALA A 289 9.51 -13.74 -11.35
C ALA A 289 8.57 -13.18 -10.27
N SER A 290 7.49 -12.50 -10.67
CA SER A 290 6.49 -11.92 -9.76
C SER A 290 5.33 -12.87 -9.47
N ALA A 291 5.25 -14.03 -10.12
CA ALA A 291 4.24 -15.04 -9.85
C ALA A 291 4.58 -15.79 -8.56
N PRO A 292 3.62 -16.01 -7.63
CA PRO A 292 3.84 -16.88 -6.50
C PRO A 292 4.19 -18.30 -7.00
N PRO A 293 5.04 -19.06 -6.28
CA PRO A 293 5.32 -20.45 -6.64
C PRO A 293 3.98 -21.19 -6.71
N GLN A 294 3.70 -21.80 -7.86
CA GLN A 294 2.53 -22.65 -8.02
C GLN A 294 2.68 -23.78 -7.00
N SER A 295 1.77 -23.84 -6.03
CA SER A 295 1.66 -24.97 -5.12
C SER A 295 1.36 -26.22 -5.94
N ALA A 296 2.33 -27.14 -5.95
CA ALA A 296 2.18 -28.47 -6.51
C ALA A 296 1.22 -29.32 -5.67
#